data_4ffdda4ee00147b988f6aa8706303ee7
#
_entry.id   4ffdda4ee00147b988f6aa8706303ee7
#
_cell.length_a   1.000
_cell.length_b   1.000
_cell.length_c   1.000
_cell.angle_alpha   90.00
_cell.angle_beta   90.00
_cell.angle_gamma   90.00
#
_symmetry.space_group_name_H-M   'P 1'
#
loop_
_entity.id
_entity.type
_entity.pdbx_description
1 polymer ?
#
loop_
_entity_poly.entity_id
_entity_poly.type
_entity_poly.pdbx_seq_one_letter_code
_entity_poly.pdbx_strand_id
1 'polypeptide(L)'
;MKPDFDKIIDRRHTNSLKHDSCDVVFGREDVLPLWVADMDFPVSEAVIGAMKKRLEHPVFGYFTHSEAFYQSIVDWMCRRHAWEIDKDWICFTPGVVSGLAMSVQAFSRPGDKIIVQPPVYHPFYYVVERQGRVLLYNKLIRGEDQYFMDFPDLEEKLKSGAKMLLLCNPHNPVGRSWTKEELQRLGELCLKYHCLVVSDEIHADLIMKGYLHTPMASLSPSIAGNTITFMAPSKTFNLAGMASSEAIISNPVLRKAFFDISNGALHINMGNTFGDVALEAAYTHGEAWLDALLEYLNKSSDYLTNFISQKLPALRLYRHEATYLIWVDFSALGMEHKALQNKLVHEGGLGFSEGSIFGPGGEQHMRINIACPRSVLETAMERLQACRF
;
A
#
# COMPACT_ATOMS: atom_id res chain seq x y z
N MET A 1 -0.02 3.48 -27.21
CA MET A 1 -1.00 4.60 -27.16
C MET A 1 -0.92 5.27 -25.80
N LYS A 2 -1.23 6.58 -25.67
CA LYS A 2 -1.34 7.23 -24.35
C LYS A 2 -2.55 6.64 -23.64
N PRO A 3 -2.45 6.23 -22.36
CA PRO A 3 -3.59 5.71 -21.60
C PRO A 3 -4.72 6.75 -21.51
N ASP A 4 -5.96 6.30 -21.63
CA ASP A 4 -7.15 7.14 -21.39
C ASP A 4 -7.71 6.81 -20.00
N PHE A 5 -7.35 7.64 -19.03
CA PHE A 5 -7.80 7.51 -17.65
C PHE A 5 -9.17 8.17 -17.39
N ASP A 6 -9.76 8.87 -18.36
CA ASP A 6 -11.11 9.44 -18.26
C ASP A 6 -12.18 8.48 -18.71
N LYS A 7 -11.78 7.35 -19.33
CA LYS A 7 -12.72 6.31 -19.75
C LYS A 7 -13.36 5.63 -18.54
N ILE A 8 -14.68 5.72 -18.44
CA ILE A 8 -15.46 4.99 -17.44
C ILE A 8 -15.56 3.53 -17.84
N ILE A 9 -15.15 2.64 -16.95
CA ILE A 9 -15.29 1.18 -17.09
C ILE A 9 -16.28 0.70 -16.02
N ASP A 10 -17.39 0.13 -16.47
CA ASP A 10 -18.34 -0.49 -15.53
C ASP A 10 -17.74 -1.78 -14.94
N ARG A 11 -17.57 -1.78 -13.63
CA ARG A 11 -16.98 -2.90 -12.88
C ARG A 11 -18.02 -3.70 -12.10
N ARG A 12 -19.30 -3.32 -12.17
CA ARG A 12 -20.41 -4.07 -11.53
C ARG A 12 -20.58 -5.41 -12.22
N HIS A 13 -20.97 -6.41 -11.42
CA HIS A 13 -21.17 -7.80 -11.89
C HIS A 13 -19.90 -8.47 -12.46
N THR A 14 -18.74 -8.01 -12.00
CA THR A 14 -17.44 -8.60 -12.34
C THR A 14 -16.74 -9.26 -11.13
N ASN A 15 -17.45 -9.43 -10.02
CA ASN A 15 -16.92 -9.80 -8.70
C ASN A 15 -15.90 -8.79 -8.17
N SER A 16 -16.07 -7.53 -8.52
CA SER A 16 -15.25 -6.44 -8.00
C SER A 16 -15.57 -6.19 -6.52
N LEU A 17 -14.60 -6.43 -5.64
CA LEU A 17 -14.78 -6.14 -4.20
C LEU A 17 -15.23 -4.68 -3.98
N LYS A 18 -14.69 -3.74 -4.75
CA LYS A 18 -14.98 -2.31 -4.64
C LYS A 18 -16.44 -1.98 -5.00
N HIS A 19 -16.98 -2.60 -6.05
CA HIS A 19 -18.29 -2.27 -6.61
C HIS A 19 -19.38 -3.24 -6.18
N ASP A 20 -19.09 -4.55 -6.15
CA ASP A 20 -20.08 -5.60 -5.94
C ASP A 20 -20.28 -5.99 -4.47
N SER A 21 -19.56 -5.33 -3.53
CA SER A 21 -19.76 -5.55 -2.08
C SER A 21 -20.26 -4.30 -1.36
N CYS A 22 -20.78 -3.32 -2.08
CA CYS A 22 -21.27 -2.06 -1.48
C CYS A 22 -22.47 -2.29 -0.55
N ASP A 23 -23.36 -3.21 -0.89
CA ASP A 23 -24.50 -3.62 -0.07
C ASP A 23 -24.06 -4.20 1.29
N VAL A 24 -23.05 -5.06 1.27
CA VAL A 24 -22.52 -5.70 2.49
C VAL A 24 -21.76 -4.69 3.36
N VAL A 25 -20.97 -3.78 2.75
CA VAL A 25 -20.12 -2.87 3.49
C VAL A 25 -20.85 -1.60 3.94
N PHE A 26 -21.72 -1.06 3.11
CA PHE A 26 -22.41 0.21 3.35
C PHE A 26 -23.91 0.06 3.58
N GLY A 27 -24.46 -1.15 3.47
CA GLY A 27 -25.89 -1.40 3.61
C GLY A 27 -26.75 -0.91 2.43
N ARG A 28 -26.10 -0.57 1.29
CA ARG A 28 -26.78 -0.13 0.06
C ARG A 28 -25.88 -0.27 -1.17
N GLU A 29 -26.47 -0.61 -2.31
CA GLU A 29 -25.76 -0.89 -3.56
C GLU A 29 -25.36 0.38 -4.34
N ASP A 30 -26.09 1.50 -4.15
CA ASP A 30 -26.03 2.70 -4.97
C ASP A 30 -25.04 3.76 -4.47
N VAL A 31 -24.13 3.41 -3.56
CA VAL A 31 -23.04 4.31 -3.16
C VAL A 31 -22.00 4.42 -4.27
N LEU A 32 -21.37 5.59 -4.37
CA LEU A 32 -20.21 5.81 -5.21
C LEU A 32 -18.95 5.31 -4.46
N PRO A 33 -18.36 4.16 -4.87
CA PRO A 33 -17.33 3.51 -4.06
C PRO A 33 -15.94 4.09 -4.32
N LEU A 34 -15.36 4.73 -3.32
CA LEU A 34 -13.99 5.26 -3.31
C LEU A 34 -13.19 4.73 -2.10
N TRP A 35 -13.43 3.48 -1.70
CA TRP A 35 -12.91 2.87 -0.48
C TRP A 35 -11.79 1.85 -0.70
N VAL A 36 -11.92 0.91 -1.62
CA VAL A 36 -10.87 -0.08 -1.89
C VAL A 36 -9.66 0.57 -2.54
N ALA A 37 -8.46 0.16 -2.11
CA ALA A 37 -7.21 0.62 -2.71
C ALA A 37 -6.87 -0.17 -3.99
N ASP A 38 -7.73 -0.09 -4.99
CA ASP A 38 -7.51 -0.46 -6.38
C ASP A 38 -7.92 0.70 -7.30
N MET A 39 -7.59 0.65 -8.57
CA MET A 39 -7.89 1.73 -9.51
C MET A 39 -9.09 1.36 -10.40
N ASP A 40 -9.82 2.38 -10.86
CA ASP A 40 -10.88 2.21 -11.87
C ASP A 40 -10.33 2.41 -13.30
N PHE A 41 -9.03 2.25 -13.48
CA PHE A 41 -8.32 2.36 -14.75
C PHE A 41 -7.97 0.99 -15.31
N PRO A 42 -7.94 0.84 -16.67
CA PRO A 42 -7.43 -0.36 -17.28
C PRO A 42 -5.93 -0.50 -17.00
N VAL A 43 -5.46 -1.73 -16.85
CA VAL A 43 -4.03 -2.04 -16.82
C VAL A 43 -3.37 -1.70 -18.16
N SER A 44 -2.04 -1.60 -18.18
CA SER A 44 -1.32 -1.30 -19.41
C SER A 44 -1.57 -2.35 -20.51
N GLU A 45 -1.60 -1.92 -21.77
CA GLU A 45 -1.76 -2.82 -22.91
C GLU A 45 -0.63 -3.85 -23.02
N ALA A 46 0.57 -3.51 -22.52
CA ALA A 46 1.69 -4.45 -22.48
C ALA A 46 1.38 -5.67 -21.60
N VAL A 47 0.76 -5.45 -20.44
CA VAL A 47 0.32 -6.53 -19.55
C VAL A 47 -0.77 -7.38 -20.23
N ILE A 48 -1.79 -6.74 -20.82
CA ILE A 48 -2.87 -7.46 -21.53
C ILE A 48 -2.30 -8.27 -22.70
N GLY A 49 -1.38 -7.70 -23.48
CA GLY A 49 -0.72 -8.37 -24.59
C GLY A 49 0.09 -9.60 -24.15
N ALA A 50 0.87 -9.47 -23.08
CA ALA A 50 1.64 -10.57 -22.52
C ALA A 50 0.75 -11.72 -22.03
N MET A 51 -0.36 -11.40 -21.33
CA MET A 51 -1.32 -12.39 -20.85
C MET A 51 -2.01 -13.11 -22.02
N LYS A 52 -2.43 -12.39 -23.09
CA LYS A 52 -3.00 -12.98 -24.30
C LYS A 52 -2.01 -13.93 -24.96
N LYS A 53 -0.75 -13.52 -25.12
CA LYS A 53 0.31 -14.37 -25.66
C LYS A 53 0.52 -15.64 -24.81
N ARG A 54 0.45 -15.54 -23.48
CA ARG A 54 0.57 -16.71 -22.60
C ARG A 54 -0.60 -17.69 -22.78
N LEU A 55 -1.81 -17.19 -23.07
CA LEU A 55 -3.00 -18.01 -23.34
C LEU A 55 -2.88 -18.83 -24.65
N GLU A 56 -2.05 -18.43 -25.61
CA GLU A 56 -1.82 -19.19 -26.86
C GLU A 56 -1.21 -20.57 -26.57
N HIS A 57 -0.54 -20.74 -25.41
CA HIS A 57 -0.05 -22.03 -24.96
C HIS A 57 -1.00 -22.61 -23.91
N PRO A 58 -1.90 -23.55 -24.24
CA PRO A 58 -3.05 -23.93 -23.40
C PRO A 58 -2.73 -24.95 -22.30
N VAL A 59 -1.45 -25.12 -21.91
CA VAL A 59 -1.05 -26.01 -20.82
C VAL A 59 -0.63 -25.18 -19.61
N PHE A 60 -1.33 -25.36 -18.48
CA PHE A 60 -1.14 -24.63 -17.22
C PHE A 60 -0.70 -25.59 -16.10
N GLY A 61 0.39 -26.33 -16.38
CA GLY A 61 1.03 -27.21 -15.40
C GLY A 61 1.92 -26.42 -14.42
N TYR A 62 2.73 -27.17 -13.67
CA TYR A 62 3.75 -26.56 -12.82
C TYR A 62 4.72 -25.74 -13.65
N PHE A 63 5.15 -24.58 -13.10
CA PHE A 63 6.07 -23.67 -13.75
C PHE A 63 7.13 -23.20 -12.74
N THR A 64 8.14 -22.53 -13.23
CA THR A 64 9.18 -21.87 -12.41
C THR A 64 9.25 -20.41 -12.85
N HIS A 65 9.61 -19.52 -11.92
CA HIS A 65 9.92 -18.14 -12.27
C HIS A 65 11.09 -18.11 -13.27
N SER A 66 10.92 -17.35 -14.36
CA SER A 66 11.93 -17.23 -15.41
C SER A 66 13.09 -16.32 -14.98
N GLU A 67 14.25 -16.44 -15.65
CA GLU A 67 15.33 -15.46 -15.48
C GLU A 67 14.85 -14.03 -15.83
N ALA A 68 14.00 -13.89 -16.83
CA ALA A 68 13.42 -12.61 -17.24
C ALA A 68 12.51 -12.02 -16.13
N PHE A 69 11.76 -12.86 -15.40
CA PHE A 69 10.99 -12.44 -14.24
C PHE A 69 11.89 -11.77 -13.19
N TYR A 70 12.96 -12.44 -12.75
CA TYR A 70 13.89 -11.88 -11.77
C TYR A 70 14.60 -10.64 -12.29
N GLN A 71 15.07 -10.66 -13.54
CA GLN A 71 15.74 -9.53 -14.15
C GLN A 71 14.83 -8.30 -14.26
N SER A 72 13.53 -8.48 -14.55
CA SER A 72 12.58 -7.38 -14.61
C SER A 72 12.45 -6.65 -13.26
N ILE A 73 12.49 -7.40 -12.14
CA ILE A 73 12.48 -6.84 -10.79
C ILE A 73 13.77 -6.07 -10.51
N VAL A 74 14.94 -6.69 -10.78
CA VAL A 74 16.26 -6.05 -10.59
C VAL A 74 16.34 -4.74 -11.37
N ASP A 75 15.98 -4.76 -12.65
CA ASP A 75 16.01 -3.60 -13.52
C ASP A 75 15.03 -2.50 -13.05
N TRP A 76 13.85 -2.88 -12.55
CA TRP A 76 12.86 -1.95 -12.03
C TRP A 76 13.38 -1.23 -10.78
N MET A 77 13.93 -1.97 -9.82
CA MET A 77 14.51 -1.39 -8.60
C MET A 77 15.64 -0.42 -8.93
N CYS A 78 16.52 -0.79 -9.87
CA CYS A 78 17.60 0.07 -10.32
C CYS A 78 17.07 1.37 -10.97
N ARG A 79 16.16 1.25 -11.96
CA ARG A 79 15.67 2.40 -12.74
C ARG A 79 14.78 3.35 -11.95
N ARG A 80 13.84 2.81 -11.15
CA ARG A 80 12.82 3.65 -10.47
C ARG A 80 13.24 4.09 -9.09
N HIS A 81 14.06 3.31 -8.40
CA HIS A 81 14.41 3.55 -7.00
C HIS A 81 15.91 3.78 -6.77
N ALA A 82 16.74 3.76 -7.82
CA ALA A 82 18.21 3.84 -7.72
C ALA A 82 18.76 2.83 -6.69
N TRP A 83 18.12 1.66 -6.60
CA TRP A 83 18.46 0.60 -5.67
C TRP A 83 18.97 -0.62 -6.41
N GLU A 84 20.27 -0.87 -6.29
CA GLU A 84 20.92 -2.06 -6.83
C GLU A 84 20.65 -3.26 -5.93
N ILE A 85 20.02 -4.28 -6.48
CA ILE A 85 19.73 -5.54 -5.80
C ILE A 85 20.28 -6.71 -6.59
N ASP A 86 20.56 -7.81 -5.89
CA ASP A 86 20.90 -9.09 -6.51
C ASP A 86 19.61 -9.92 -6.69
N LYS A 87 19.48 -10.60 -7.83
CA LYS A 87 18.36 -11.51 -8.08
C LYS A 87 18.21 -12.59 -7.00
N ASP A 88 19.33 -13.03 -6.41
CA ASP A 88 19.33 -14.01 -5.34
C ASP A 88 18.71 -13.48 -4.03
N TRP A 89 18.48 -12.17 -3.91
CA TRP A 89 17.78 -11.59 -2.76
C TRP A 89 16.27 -11.69 -2.85
N ILE A 90 15.74 -12.03 -4.02
CA ILE A 90 14.30 -12.01 -4.31
C ILE A 90 13.66 -13.33 -3.88
N CYS A 91 12.65 -13.23 -3.03
CA CYS A 91 11.75 -14.31 -2.68
C CYS A 91 10.34 -13.96 -3.15
N PHE A 92 9.71 -14.83 -3.92
CA PHE A 92 8.31 -14.64 -4.32
C PHE A 92 7.36 -14.71 -3.12
N THR A 93 6.32 -13.88 -3.15
CA THR A 93 5.16 -13.98 -2.24
C THR A 93 3.84 -13.74 -3.00
N PRO A 94 2.72 -14.38 -2.60
CA PRO A 94 1.44 -14.21 -3.30
C PRO A 94 0.74 -12.88 -2.99
N GLY A 95 1.40 -11.99 -2.27
CA GLY A 95 0.93 -10.67 -1.88
C GLY A 95 1.67 -10.17 -0.65
N VAL A 96 1.81 -8.86 -0.52
CA VAL A 96 2.60 -8.24 0.55
C VAL A 96 2.05 -8.57 1.95
N VAL A 97 0.73 -8.57 2.14
CA VAL A 97 0.13 -8.95 3.44
C VAL A 97 0.47 -10.39 3.82
N SER A 98 0.49 -11.31 2.86
CA SER A 98 0.96 -12.69 3.09
C SER A 98 2.44 -12.72 3.46
N GLY A 99 3.25 -11.88 2.80
CA GLY A 99 4.67 -11.71 3.11
C GLY A 99 4.91 -11.18 4.53
N LEU A 100 4.14 -10.18 4.96
CA LEU A 100 4.16 -9.68 6.35
C LEU A 100 3.84 -10.80 7.35
N ALA A 101 2.78 -11.58 7.08
CA ALA A 101 2.37 -12.70 7.94
C ALA A 101 3.47 -13.78 8.03
N MET A 102 4.11 -14.11 6.90
CA MET A 102 5.25 -15.04 6.85
C MET A 102 6.46 -14.50 7.62
N SER A 103 6.74 -13.19 7.54
CA SER A 103 7.81 -12.56 8.31
C SER A 103 7.56 -12.66 9.81
N VAL A 104 6.33 -12.37 10.25
CA VAL A 104 5.93 -12.55 11.66
C VAL A 104 6.16 -13.99 12.11
N GLN A 105 5.80 -14.97 11.29
CA GLN A 105 6.00 -16.39 11.60
C GLN A 105 7.48 -16.80 11.63
N ALA A 106 8.27 -16.31 10.68
CA ALA A 106 9.68 -16.69 10.54
C ALA A 106 10.57 -16.10 11.64
N PHE A 107 10.29 -14.87 12.10
CA PHE A 107 11.22 -14.09 12.91
C PHE A 107 10.71 -13.73 14.32
N SER A 108 9.58 -14.31 14.72
CA SER A 108 9.04 -14.13 16.07
C SER A 108 8.32 -15.38 16.57
N ARG A 109 8.00 -15.38 17.86
CA ARG A 109 7.25 -16.45 18.55
C ARG A 109 5.98 -15.87 19.17
N PRO A 110 4.96 -16.66 19.46
CA PRO A 110 3.82 -16.21 20.27
C PRO A 110 4.29 -15.54 21.56
N GLY A 111 3.71 -14.38 21.88
CA GLY A 111 4.10 -13.54 23.00
C GLY A 111 5.19 -12.49 22.70
N ASP A 112 5.91 -12.60 21.58
CA ASP A 112 6.87 -11.57 21.17
C ASP A 112 6.15 -10.27 20.79
N LYS A 113 6.81 -9.15 21.09
CA LYS A 113 6.31 -7.80 20.84
C LYS A 113 6.68 -7.33 19.44
N ILE A 114 5.69 -6.80 18.70
CA ILE A 114 5.86 -6.25 17.37
C ILE A 114 5.31 -4.83 17.33
N ILE A 115 6.11 -3.89 16.82
CA ILE A 115 5.75 -2.48 16.72
C ILE A 115 5.00 -2.23 15.40
N VAL A 116 3.91 -1.46 15.49
CA VAL A 116 3.20 -0.88 14.35
C VAL A 116 2.96 0.63 14.61
N GLN A 117 2.79 1.42 13.55
CA GLN A 117 2.70 2.88 13.63
C GLN A 117 1.32 3.41 13.18
N PRO A 118 0.28 3.31 14.07
CA PRO A 118 -1.05 3.82 13.74
C PRO A 118 -1.11 5.36 13.61
N PRO A 119 -2.09 5.86 12.81
CA PRO A 119 -3.02 5.10 11.99
C PRO A 119 -2.30 4.45 10.81
N VAL A 120 -2.52 3.13 10.61
CA VAL A 120 -1.86 2.35 9.57
C VAL A 120 -2.81 1.32 8.97
N TYR A 121 -2.50 0.82 7.80
CA TYR A 121 -3.28 -0.20 7.10
C TYR A 121 -3.63 -1.38 8.01
N HIS A 122 -4.91 -1.65 8.19
CA HIS A 122 -5.43 -2.55 9.22
C HIS A 122 -4.89 -4.00 9.18
N PRO A 123 -4.48 -4.61 8.05
CA PRO A 123 -3.84 -5.92 8.08
C PRO A 123 -2.56 -5.99 8.92
N PHE A 124 -1.87 -4.87 9.17
CA PHE A 124 -0.72 -4.83 10.07
C PHE A 124 -1.07 -5.29 11.49
N TYR A 125 -2.29 -5.02 11.95
CA TYR A 125 -2.78 -5.52 13.24
C TYR A 125 -3.05 -7.01 13.19
N TYR A 126 -3.76 -7.46 12.14
CA TYR A 126 -4.22 -8.84 12.04
C TYR A 126 -3.09 -9.85 11.88
N VAL A 127 -2.04 -9.49 11.10
CA VAL A 127 -0.89 -10.39 10.92
C VAL A 127 -0.08 -10.58 12.21
N VAL A 128 -0.21 -9.66 13.17
CA VAL A 128 0.44 -9.76 14.48
C VAL A 128 -0.46 -10.51 15.47
N GLU A 129 -1.68 -10.01 15.68
CA GLU A 129 -2.59 -10.51 16.72
C GLU A 129 -3.06 -11.95 16.46
N ARG A 130 -3.45 -12.26 15.20
CA ARG A 130 -3.96 -13.59 14.84
C ARG A 130 -2.91 -14.69 14.91
N GLN A 131 -1.64 -14.32 15.03
CA GLN A 131 -0.54 -15.24 15.24
C GLN A 131 -0.05 -15.26 16.70
N GLY A 132 -0.79 -14.63 17.63
CA GLY A 132 -0.49 -14.64 19.06
C GLY A 132 0.70 -13.76 19.48
N ARG A 133 1.10 -12.79 18.65
CA ARG A 133 2.10 -11.78 19.00
C ARG A 133 1.44 -10.59 19.69
N VAL A 134 2.23 -9.79 20.39
CA VAL A 134 1.77 -8.63 21.15
C VAL A 134 2.03 -7.37 20.34
N LEU A 135 0.96 -6.62 20.02
CA LEU A 135 1.07 -5.32 19.36
C LEU A 135 1.60 -4.26 20.31
N LEU A 136 2.59 -3.49 19.85
CA LEU A 136 3.03 -2.25 20.44
C LEU A 136 2.72 -1.10 19.48
N TYR A 137 1.93 -0.14 19.93
CA TYR A 137 1.56 1.02 19.13
C TYR A 137 2.56 2.16 19.31
N ASN A 138 3.39 2.42 18.30
CA ASN A 138 4.14 3.67 18.17
C ASN A 138 3.30 4.64 17.36
N LYS A 139 2.37 5.35 18.01
CA LYS A 139 1.41 6.23 17.32
C LYS A 139 2.15 7.36 16.60
N LEU A 140 1.75 7.63 15.37
CA LEU A 140 2.23 8.80 14.65
C LEU A 140 1.74 10.09 15.33
N ILE A 141 2.60 11.09 15.37
CA ILE A 141 2.27 12.43 15.85
C ILE A 141 1.56 13.18 14.71
N ARG A 142 0.34 13.63 14.98
CA ARG A 142 -0.41 14.48 14.06
C ARG A 142 0.11 15.92 14.16
N GLY A 143 0.74 16.40 13.11
CA GLY A 143 1.13 17.79 12.95
C GLY A 143 0.04 18.65 12.32
N GLU A 144 0.42 19.87 11.91
CA GLU A 144 -0.49 20.81 11.27
C GLU A 144 -0.87 20.33 9.85
N ASP A 145 0.09 19.93 9.04
CA ASP A 145 -0.09 19.58 7.64
C ASP A 145 0.44 18.20 7.25
N GLN A 146 1.01 17.46 8.21
CA GLN A 146 1.53 16.10 8.00
C GLN A 146 1.64 15.32 9.32
N TYR A 147 1.90 14.03 9.19
CA TYR A 147 2.20 13.14 10.30
C TYR A 147 3.70 12.92 10.46
N PHE A 148 4.16 12.65 11.68
CA PHE A 148 5.55 12.41 12.03
C PHE A 148 5.70 11.12 12.83
N MET A 149 6.87 10.49 12.75
CA MET A 149 7.23 9.39 13.65
C MET A 149 7.52 9.92 15.05
N ASP A 150 6.96 9.27 16.08
CA ASP A 150 7.32 9.54 17.48
C ASP A 150 8.56 8.73 17.85
N PHE A 151 9.74 9.30 17.61
CA PHE A 151 11.00 8.63 17.90
C PHE A 151 11.29 8.42 19.39
N PRO A 152 10.96 9.33 20.33
CA PRO A 152 11.05 9.06 21.75
C PRO A 152 10.24 7.84 22.18
N ASP A 153 8.97 7.77 21.80
CA ASP A 153 8.10 6.63 22.08
C ASP A 153 8.56 5.35 21.39
N LEU A 154 9.07 5.46 20.15
CA LEU A 154 9.67 4.33 19.44
C LEU A 154 10.84 3.73 20.23
N GLU A 155 11.77 4.57 20.70
CA GLU A 155 12.93 4.10 21.46
C GLU A 155 12.51 3.39 22.75
N GLU A 156 11.50 3.88 23.48
CA GLU A 156 10.97 3.20 24.68
C GLU A 156 10.38 1.82 24.36
N LYS A 157 9.68 1.68 23.24
CA LYS A 157 9.15 0.39 22.78
C LYS A 157 10.25 -0.58 22.38
N LEU A 158 11.28 -0.09 21.71
CA LEU A 158 12.46 -0.90 21.37
C LEU A 158 13.20 -1.37 22.63
N LYS A 159 13.41 -0.50 23.63
CA LYS A 159 13.97 -0.86 24.95
C LYS A 159 13.15 -1.94 25.66
N SER A 160 11.84 -1.98 25.44
CA SER A 160 10.97 -3.00 26.04
C SER A 160 11.15 -4.40 25.43
N GLY A 161 12.05 -4.55 24.44
CA GLY A 161 12.40 -5.82 23.82
C GLY A 161 11.53 -6.21 22.64
N ALA A 162 11.01 -5.22 21.89
CA ALA A 162 10.32 -5.48 20.63
C ALA A 162 11.24 -6.22 19.64
N LYS A 163 10.73 -7.26 18.99
CA LYS A 163 11.50 -8.12 18.07
C LYS A 163 11.43 -7.64 16.62
N MET A 164 10.37 -6.96 16.28
CA MET A 164 10.08 -6.55 14.90
C MET A 164 9.34 -5.21 14.88
N LEU A 165 9.59 -4.42 13.86
CA LEU A 165 8.81 -3.26 13.48
C LEU A 165 8.27 -3.48 12.07
N LEU A 166 6.95 -3.39 11.91
CA LEU A 166 6.30 -3.35 10.60
C LEU A 166 6.22 -1.91 10.14
N LEU A 167 7.01 -1.55 9.14
CA LEU A 167 7.07 -0.22 8.55
C LEU A 167 6.16 -0.15 7.32
N CYS A 168 5.34 0.88 7.21
CA CYS A 168 4.59 1.22 6.00
C CYS A 168 5.27 2.41 5.31
N ASN A 169 5.85 2.20 4.14
CA ASN A 169 6.65 3.21 3.43
C ASN A 169 6.49 3.12 1.90
N PRO A 170 5.71 3.97 1.26
CA PRO A 170 4.90 5.09 1.78
C PRO A 170 3.77 4.67 2.71
N HIS A 171 3.39 5.58 3.61
CA HIS A 171 2.48 5.28 4.71
C HIS A 171 1.01 5.47 4.35
N ASN A 172 0.26 4.39 4.32
CA ASN A 172 -1.19 4.37 4.16
C ASN A 172 -1.86 4.23 5.55
N PRO A 173 -2.76 5.13 5.95
CA PRO A 173 -3.58 6.01 5.10
C PRO A 173 -3.09 7.46 4.99
N VAL A 174 -2.08 7.88 5.75
CA VAL A 174 -1.73 9.30 5.93
C VAL A 174 -1.01 9.93 4.73
N GLY A 175 -0.63 9.14 3.73
CA GLY A 175 -0.06 9.62 2.48
C GLY A 175 1.39 10.13 2.57
N ARG A 176 2.13 9.78 3.65
CA ARG A 176 3.53 10.15 3.82
C ARG A 176 4.48 9.27 3.00
N SER A 177 5.47 9.91 2.37
CA SER A 177 6.72 9.28 1.94
C SER A 177 7.80 9.69 2.93
N TRP A 178 8.27 8.75 3.76
CA TRP A 178 9.24 9.06 4.82
C TRP A 178 10.55 9.56 4.23
N THR A 179 11.13 10.60 4.83
CA THR A 179 12.42 11.13 4.37
C THR A 179 13.56 10.17 4.65
N LYS A 180 14.65 10.33 3.91
CA LYS A 180 15.87 9.54 4.13
C LYS A 180 16.37 9.64 5.58
N GLU A 181 16.29 10.83 6.18
CA GLU A 181 16.72 11.10 7.55
C GLU A 181 15.81 10.40 8.57
N GLU A 182 14.49 10.42 8.37
CA GLU A 182 13.53 9.69 9.22
C GLU A 182 13.81 8.18 9.17
N LEU A 183 13.98 7.64 7.96
CA LEU A 183 14.26 6.21 7.76
C LEU A 183 15.62 5.80 8.31
N GLN A 184 16.66 6.64 8.13
CA GLN A 184 17.99 6.40 8.69
C GLN A 184 17.93 6.31 10.21
N ARG A 185 17.28 7.29 10.86
CA ARG A 185 17.12 7.31 12.32
C ARG A 185 16.34 6.09 12.83
N LEU A 186 15.26 5.71 12.14
CA LEU A 186 14.49 4.50 12.47
C LEU A 186 15.37 3.26 12.37
N GLY A 187 16.11 3.10 11.27
CA GLY A 187 16.99 1.96 11.02
C GLY A 187 18.10 1.85 12.07
N GLU A 188 18.74 2.95 12.43
CA GLU A 188 19.79 3.00 13.47
C GLU A 188 19.24 2.61 14.85
N LEU A 189 18.05 3.07 15.21
CA LEU A 189 17.38 2.65 16.46
C LEU A 189 17.04 1.15 16.44
N CYS A 190 16.50 0.64 15.32
CA CYS A 190 16.20 -0.79 15.19
C CYS A 190 17.47 -1.66 15.27
N LEU A 191 18.56 -1.25 14.65
CA LEU A 191 19.87 -1.92 14.78
C LEU A 191 20.38 -1.91 16.23
N LYS A 192 20.35 -0.76 16.88
CA LYS A 192 20.79 -0.58 18.29
C LYS A 192 20.09 -1.54 19.25
N TYR A 193 18.81 -1.79 19.03
CA TYR A 193 17.98 -2.62 19.91
C TYR A 193 17.67 -4.02 19.35
N HIS A 194 18.37 -4.45 18.27
CA HIS A 194 18.19 -5.76 17.63
C HIS A 194 16.73 -6.05 17.23
N CYS A 195 16.04 -5.04 16.72
CA CYS A 195 14.68 -5.13 16.21
C CYS A 195 14.72 -5.24 14.68
N LEU A 196 14.14 -6.31 14.12
CA LEU A 196 14.05 -6.50 12.67
C LEU A 196 13.08 -5.49 12.06
N VAL A 197 13.44 -4.86 10.93
CA VAL A 197 12.52 -4.03 10.16
C VAL A 197 11.89 -4.88 9.05
N VAL A 198 10.57 -4.88 8.98
CA VAL A 198 9.81 -5.46 7.86
C VAL A 198 9.08 -4.31 7.18
N SER A 199 9.56 -3.91 6.03
CA SER A 199 9.12 -2.72 5.29
C SER A 199 8.14 -3.11 4.18
N ASP A 200 6.89 -2.67 4.32
CA ASP A 200 5.89 -2.72 3.25
C ASP A 200 6.03 -1.49 2.37
N GLU A 201 6.60 -1.68 1.18
CA GLU A 201 6.87 -0.62 0.21
C GLU A 201 6.00 -0.78 -1.06
N ILE A 202 4.82 -1.38 -0.90
CA ILE A 202 3.89 -1.65 -2.02
C ILE A 202 3.43 -0.39 -2.78
N HIS A 203 3.57 0.79 -2.17
CA HIS A 203 3.23 2.09 -2.76
C HIS A 203 4.47 2.87 -3.26
N ALA A 204 5.64 2.26 -3.29
CA ALA A 204 6.92 2.89 -3.61
C ALA A 204 6.94 3.69 -4.92
N ASP A 205 6.23 3.21 -5.95
CA ASP A 205 6.16 3.85 -7.26
C ASP A 205 5.13 5.00 -7.34
N LEU A 206 4.26 5.12 -6.34
CA LEU A 206 3.12 6.05 -6.36
C LEU A 206 3.45 7.32 -5.57
N ILE A 207 4.45 8.04 -6.05
CA ILE A 207 4.99 9.25 -5.40
C ILE A 207 4.50 10.49 -6.14
N MET A 208 3.98 11.46 -5.38
CA MET A 208 3.50 12.71 -5.95
C MET A 208 4.66 13.62 -6.33
N LYS A 209 4.41 14.53 -7.26
CA LYS A 209 5.42 15.45 -7.79
C LYS A 209 6.08 16.27 -6.67
N GLY A 210 7.41 16.26 -6.65
CA GLY A 210 8.21 17.00 -5.66
C GLY A 210 8.63 16.17 -4.45
N TYR A 211 8.19 14.91 -4.36
CA TYR A 211 8.59 13.97 -3.31
C TYR A 211 9.41 12.82 -3.89
N LEU A 212 10.07 12.08 -3.01
CA LEU A 212 10.90 10.93 -3.38
C LEU A 212 10.58 9.76 -2.44
N HIS A 213 10.62 8.56 -2.98
CA HIS A 213 10.68 7.35 -2.18
C HIS A 213 12.13 6.93 -1.97
N THR A 214 12.44 6.51 -0.75
CA THR A 214 13.73 5.88 -0.42
C THR A 214 13.46 4.48 0.10
N PRO A 215 13.88 3.42 -0.58
CA PRO A 215 13.78 2.07 -0.05
C PRO A 215 14.55 1.94 1.26
N MET A 216 13.93 1.36 2.29
CA MET A 216 14.54 1.22 3.62
C MET A 216 15.88 0.50 3.56
N ALA A 217 15.97 -0.56 2.75
CA ALA A 217 17.18 -1.36 2.61
C ALA A 217 18.26 -0.72 1.71
N SER A 218 18.01 0.43 1.07
CA SER A 218 19.02 1.15 0.28
C SER A 218 19.89 2.09 1.10
N LEU A 219 19.56 2.35 2.37
CA LEU A 219 20.21 3.37 3.20
C LEU A 219 21.66 3.04 3.57
N SER A 220 21.91 1.79 3.96
CA SER A 220 23.27 1.29 4.25
C SER A 220 23.30 -0.23 4.29
N PRO A 221 24.47 -0.88 4.14
CA PRO A 221 24.59 -2.33 4.23
C PRO A 221 24.13 -2.91 5.57
N SER A 222 24.32 -2.20 6.69
CA SER A 222 23.89 -2.64 8.01
C SER A 222 22.36 -2.59 8.15
N ILE A 223 21.72 -1.54 7.65
CA ILE A 223 20.25 -1.42 7.64
C ILE A 223 19.66 -2.47 6.69
N ALA A 224 20.22 -2.63 5.48
CA ALA A 224 19.82 -3.67 4.54
C ALA A 224 19.88 -5.08 5.16
N GLY A 225 20.96 -5.38 5.89
CA GLY A 225 21.16 -6.65 6.58
C GLY A 225 20.15 -6.93 7.72
N ASN A 226 19.41 -5.92 8.17
CA ASN A 226 18.37 -5.98 9.21
C ASN A 226 16.97 -5.63 8.67
N THR A 227 16.78 -5.71 7.35
CA THR A 227 15.51 -5.32 6.71
C THR A 227 15.02 -6.41 5.77
N ILE A 228 13.70 -6.62 5.77
CA ILE A 228 12.96 -7.34 4.74
C ILE A 228 12.08 -6.32 4.04
N THR A 229 12.27 -6.11 2.75
CA THR A 229 11.49 -5.16 1.96
C THR A 229 10.50 -5.89 1.07
N PHE A 230 9.23 -5.50 1.12
CA PHE A 230 8.18 -6.01 0.24
C PHE A 230 7.80 -4.98 -0.79
N MET A 231 7.78 -5.40 -2.06
CA MET A 231 7.29 -4.61 -3.18
C MET A 231 6.33 -5.44 -4.05
N ALA A 232 5.56 -4.77 -4.88
CA ALA A 232 4.64 -5.45 -5.79
C ALA A 232 4.13 -4.52 -6.90
N PRO A 233 3.86 -5.03 -8.10
CA PRO A 233 3.19 -4.26 -9.16
C PRO A 233 1.70 -4.03 -8.89
N SER A 234 1.16 -4.62 -7.83
CA SER A 234 -0.29 -4.68 -7.58
C SER A 234 -0.93 -3.31 -7.37
N LYS A 235 -0.25 -2.37 -6.70
CA LYS A 235 -0.73 -1.00 -6.52
C LYS A 235 -0.29 -0.10 -7.66
N THR A 236 0.94 -0.24 -8.12
CA THR A 236 1.53 0.53 -9.20
C THR A 236 0.77 0.38 -10.52
N PHE A 237 0.40 -0.86 -10.86
CA PHE A 237 -0.18 -1.22 -12.16
C PHE A 237 -1.60 -1.80 -12.08
N ASN A 238 -2.27 -1.67 -10.93
CA ASN A 238 -3.62 -2.20 -10.73
C ASN A 238 -3.73 -3.73 -10.91
N LEU A 239 -2.76 -4.48 -10.41
CA LEU A 239 -2.61 -5.92 -10.58
C LEU A 239 -2.87 -6.73 -9.31
N ALA A 240 -3.64 -6.21 -8.35
CA ALA A 240 -3.89 -6.89 -7.08
C ALA A 240 -4.50 -8.30 -7.25
N GLY A 241 -5.36 -8.49 -8.26
CA GLY A 241 -5.96 -9.78 -8.58
C GLY A 241 -4.98 -10.81 -9.15
N MET A 242 -3.75 -10.41 -9.51
CA MET A 242 -2.72 -11.31 -10.03
C MET A 242 -1.92 -12.02 -8.93
N ALA A 243 -2.05 -11.60 -7.68
CA ALA A 243 -1.43 -12.24 -6.52
C ALA A 243 0.07 -12.53 -6.72
N SER A 244 0.83 -11.49 -7.10
CA SER A 244 2.28 -11.55 -7.29
C SER A 244 2.95 -10.37 -6.59
N SER A 245 3.95 -10.66 -5.78
CA SER A 245 4.78 -9.69 -5.05
C SER A 245 6.13 -10.32 -4.70
N GLU A 246 7.08 -9.50 -4.33
CA GLU A 246 8.43 -9.87 -3.98
C GLU A 246 8.81 -9.42 -2.56
N ALA A 247 9.54 -10.29 -1.85
CA ALA A 247 10.33 -9.95 -0.68
C ALA A 247 11.80 -9.84 -1.10
N ILE A 248 12.44 -8.70 -0.88
CA ILE A 248 13.84 -8.45 -1.19
C ILE A 248 14.63 -8.50 0.11
N ILE A 249 15.53 -9.50 0.26
CA ILE A 249 16.21 -9.84 1.50
C ILE A 249 17.71 -10.04 1.21
N SER A 250 18.54 -9.05 1.48
CA SER A 250 19.99 -9.12 1.22
C SER A 250 20.70 -10.10 2.16
N ASN A 251 20.29 -10.18 3.43
CA ASN A 251 20.87 -11.04 4.45
C ASN A 251 20.56 -12.52 4.17
N PRO A 252 21.55 -13.39 3.88
CA PRO A 252 21.30 -14.79 3.53
C PRO A 252 20.68 -15.61 4.66
N VAL A 253 20.91 -15.24 5.92
CA VAL A 253 20.31 -15.95 7.08
C VAL A 253 18.84 -15.63 7.18
N LEU A 254 18.47 -14.36 7.06
CA LEU A 254 17.06 -13.94 7.05
C LEU A 254 16.35 -14.52 5.82
N ARG A 255 16.99 -14.46 4.65
CA ARG A 255 16.42 -14.98 3.39
C ARG A 255 16.14 -16.48 3.49
N LYS A 256 17.09 -17.27 4.03
CA LYS A 256 16.87 -18.70 4.23
C LYS A 256 15.71 -18.97 5.19
N ALA A 257 15.66 -18.29 6.33
CA ALA A 257 14.57 -18.47 7.30
C ALA A 257 13.21 -18.10 6.72
N PHE A 258 13.13 -17.02 5.92
CA PHE A 258 11.92 -16.64 5.21
C PHE A 258 11.51 -17.70 4.18
N PHE A 259 12.46 -18.20 3.39
CA PHE A 259 12.23 -19.24 2.39
C PHE A 259 11.78 -20.57 3.03
N ASP A 260 12.32 -20.94 4.18
CA ASP A 260 11.91 -22.14 4.91
C ASP A 260 10.42 -22.08 5.32
N ILE A 261 9.88 -20.87 5.59
CA ILE A 261 8.45 -20.67 5.83
C ILE A 261 7.66 -20.70 4.52
N SER A 262 8.04 -19.88 3.54
CA SER A 262 7.27 -19.69 2.30
C SER A 262 7.23 -20.97 1.43
N ASN A 263 8.35 -21.66 1.32
CA ASN A 263 8.48 -22.90 0.54
C ASN A 263 8.36 -24.16 1.41
N GLY A 264 9.09 -24.22 2.53
CA GLY A 264 9.17 -25.43 3.34
C GLY A 264 7.89 -25.73 4.12
N ALA A 265 7.32 -24.72 4.78
CA ALA A 265 6.14 -24.91 5.63
C ALA A 265 4.82 -24.66 4.91
N LEU A 266 4.72 -23.60 4.08
CA LEU A 266 3.48 -23.17 3.45
C LEU A 266 3.35 -23.60 1.98
N HIS A 267 4.45 -23.89 1.31
CA HIS A 267 4.52 -24.34 -0.08
C HIS A 267 3.82 -23.39 -1.06
N ILE A 268 4.03 -22.09 -0.91
CA ILE A 268 3.33 -21.03 -1.66
C ILE A 268 4.27 -20.15 -2.51
N ASN A 269 5.52 -20.53 -2.64
CA ASN A 269 6.53 -19.77 -3.37
C ASN A 269 6.44 -19.87 -4.90
N MET A 270 5.53 -20.71 -5.42
CA MET A 270 5.38 -20.89 -6.87
C MET A 270 4.54 -19.79 -7.53
N GLY A 271 3.63 -19.16 -6.80
CA GLY A 271 2.73 -18.16 -7.36
C GLY A 271 1.75 -18.74 -8.40
N ASN A 272 1.46 -17.94 -9.41
CA ASN A 272 0.64 -18.36 -10.54
C ASN A 272 1.20 -17.82 -11.87
N THR A 273 1.02 -18.58 -12.93
CA THR A 273 1.56 -18.29 -14.27
C THR A 273 1.18 -16.89 -14.80
N PHE A 274 -0.04 -16.43 -14.56
CA PHE A 274 -0.49 -15.11 -15.03
C PHE A 274 0.03 -13.98 -14.17
N GLY A 275 0.24 -14.23 -12.88
CA GLY A 275 0.89 -13.28 -11.98
C GLY A 275 2.32 -12.97 -12.40
N ASP A 276 3.10 -14.02 -12.75
CA ASP A 276 4.46 -13.86 -13.25
C ASP A 276 4.52 -13.07 -14.54
N VAL A 277 3.70 -13.47 -15.53
CA VAL A 277 3.62 -12.79 -16.84
C VAL A 277 3.20 -11.33 -16.67
N ALA A 278 2.25 -11.04 -15.78
CA ALA A 278 1.77 -9.70 -15.54
C ALA A 278 2.83 -8.83 -14.85
N LEU A 279 3.55 -9.35 -13.84
CA LEU A 279 4.64 -8.65 -13.17
C LEU A 279 5.78 -8.34 -14.13
N GLU A 280 6.27 -9.36 -14.87
CA GLU A 280 7.36 -9.21 -15.84
C GLU A 280 7.02 -8.15 -16.90
N ALA A 281 5.81 -8.22 -17.49
CA ALA A 281 5.37 -7.25 -18.48
C ALA A 281 5.20 -5.83 -17.91
N ALA A 282 4.70 -5.71 -16.68
CA ALA A 282 4.51 -4.43 -16.01
C ALA A 282 5.87 -3.76 -15.73
N TYR A 283 6.81 -4.46 -15.13
CA TYR A 283 8.13 -3.90 -14.81
C TYR A 283 9.01 -3.68 -16.03
N THR A 284 8.86 -4.50 -17.09
CA THR A 284 9.66 -4.34 -18.31
C THR A 284 9.12 -3.21 -19.21
N HIS A 285 7.80 -3.04 -19.29
CA HIS A 285 7.17 -2.20 -20.31
C HIS A 285 6.18 -1.17 -19.76
N GLY A 286 5.93 -1.16 -18.45
CA GLY A 286 4.87 -0.33 -17.85
C GLY A 286 5.27 1.11 -17.52
N GLU A 287 6.54 1.48 -17.64
CA GLU A 287 7.06 2.76 -17.14
C GLU A 287 6.32 3.98 -17.71
N ALA A 288 6.13 4.05 -19.02
CA ALA A 288 5.40 5.15 -19.65
C ALA A 288 3.92 5.23 -19.23
N TRP A 289 3.30 4.08 -18.92
CA TRP A 289 1.94 4.04 -18.39
C TRP A 289 1.90 4.59 -16.97
N LEU A 290 2.87 4.22 -16.13
CA LEU A 290 2.99 4.73 -14.77
C LEU A 290 3.24 6.24 -14.74
N ASP A 291 4.12 6.75 -15.59
CA ASP A 291 4.40 8.20 -15.64
C ASP A 291 3.14 8.98 -16.02
N ALA A 292 2.37 8.48 -16.99
CA ALA A 292 1.08 9.06 -17.35
C ALA A 292 0.05 8.98 -16.20
N LEU A 293 0.02 7.86 -15.46
CA LEU A 293 -0.82 7.69 -14.28
C LEU A 293 -0.45 8.71 -13.19
N LEU A 294 0.84 8.87 -12.89
CA LEU A 294 1.30 9.82 -11.87
C LEU A 294 0.94 11.27 -12.24
N GLU A 295 1.05 11.63 -13.52
CA GLU A 295 0.58 12.94 -13.99
C GLU A 295 -0.92 13.12 -13.75
N TYR A 296 -1.72 12.09 -14.03
CA TYR A 296 -3.16 12.11 -13.81
C TYR A 296 -3.53 12.20 -12.33
N LEU A 297 -2.89 11.39 -11.49
CA LEU A 297 -3.11 11.38 -10.04
C LEU A 297 -2.73 12.71 -9.38
N ASN A 298 -1.63 13.36 -9.81
CA ASN A 298 -1.29 14.69 -9.34
C ASN A 298 -2.41 15.70 -9.64
N LYS A 299 -2.95 15.70 -10.87
CA LYS A 299 -4.08 16.56 -11.24
C LYS A 299 -5.35 16.25 -10.43
N SER A 300 -5.58 14.98 -10.11
CA SER A 300 -6.71 14.54 -9.27
C SER A 300 -6.55 14.99 -7.83
N SER A 301 -5.34 14.90 -7.29
CA SER A 301 -4.99 15.40 -5.96
C SER A 301 -5.16 16.92 -5.86
N ASP A 302 -4.64 17.65 -6.83
CA ASP A 302 -4.77 19.13 -6.91
C ASP A 302 -6.25 19.55 -6.97
N TYR A 303 -7.05 18.85 -7.79
CA TYR A 303 -8.48 19.14 -7.90
C TYR A 303 -9.19 18.95 -6.55
N LEU A 304 -9.00 17.78 -5.91
CA LEU A 304 -9.65 17.49 -4.62
C LEU A 304 -9.21 18.49 -3.55
N THR A 305 -7.92 18.79 -3.48
CA THR A 305 -7.36 19.74 -2.51
C THR A 305 -7.96 21.15 -2.70
N ASN A 306 -8.02 21.63 -3.94
CA ASN A 306 -8.60 22.93 -4.25
C ASN A 306 -10.12 22.95 -3.97
N PHE A 307 -10.83 21.87 -4.31
CA PHE A 307 -12.26 21.78 -4.04
C PHE A 307 -12.55 21.85 -2.54
N ILE A 308 -11.87 21.03 -1.74
CA ILE A 308 -12.08 21.00 -0.29
C ILE A 308 -11.72 22.36 0.34
N SER A 309 -10.58 22.94 0.00
CA SER A 309 -10.16 24.24 0.56
C SER A 309 -11.12 25.37 0.27
N GLN A 310 -11.76 25.38 -0.92
CA GLN A 310 -12.68 26.43 -1.34
C GLN A 310 -14.14 26.20 -0.92
N LYS A 311 -14.58 24.95 -0.93
CA LYS A 311 -16.01 24.60 -0.76
C LYS A 311 -16.32 23.95 0.58
N LEU A 312 -15.34 23.35 1.23
CA LEU A 312 -15.49 22.61 2.49
C LEU A 312 -14.37 22.96 3.49
N PRO A 313 -14.16 24.27 3.81
CA PRO A 313 -13.00 24.71 4.61
C PRO A 313 -12.97 24.19 6.04
N ALA A 314 -14.05 23.57 6.52
CA ALA A 314 -14.08 22.87 7.78
C ALA A 314 -13.38 21.50 7.73
N LEU A 315 -13.16 20.95 6.53
CA LEU A 315 -12.41 19.71 6.35
C LEU A 315 -10.92 20.02 6.20
N ARG A 316 -10.09 19.20 6.83
CA ARG A 316 -8.65 19.36 6.78
C ARG A 316 -8.02 18.27 5.93
N LEU A 317 -7.07 18.67 5.09
CA LEU A 317 -6.21 17.79 4.33
C LEU A 317 -4.79 17.85 4.88
N TYR A 318 -4.09 16.73 4.78
CA TYR A 318 -2.66 16.65 4.99
C TYR A 318 -1.93 16.67 3.65
N ARG A 319 -0.63 16.98 3.67
CA ARG A 319 0.19 16.88 2.46
C ARG A 319 0.08 15.49 1.87
N HIS A 320 -0.29 15.42 0.61
CA HIS A 320 -0.39 14.19 -0.14
C HIS A 320 0.94 13.95 -0.87
N GLU A 321 1.83 13.19 -0.22
CA GLU A 321 3.20 12.94 -0.72
C GLU A 321 3.26 11.68 -1.57
N ALA A 322 2.38 10.71 -1.31
CA ALA A 322 2.40 9.40 -1.95
C ALA A 322 1.03 8.71 -1.94
N THR A 323 0.91 7.66 -2.70
CA THR A 323 -0.28 6.82 -2.92
C THR A 323 -1.33 7.51 -3.79
N TYR A 324 -2.43 6.82 -4.08
CA TYR A 324 -3.65 7.40 -4.66
C TYR A 324 -4.79 7.49 -3.64
N LEU A 325 -4.42 7.57 -2.35
CA LEU A 325 -5.34 7.56 -1.21
C LEU A 325 -5.17 8.85 -0.44
N ILE A 326 -6.22 9.63 -0.34
CA ILE A 326 -6.19 10.91 0.38
C ILE A 326 -6.84 10.74 1.75
N TRP A 327 -6.14 11.21 2.79
CA TRP A 327 -6.58 11.19 4.17
C TRP A 327 -7.22 12.52 4.53
N VAL A 328 -8.51 12.49 4.88
CA VAL A 328 -9.31 13.69 5.14
C VAL A 328 -9.77 13.68 6.60
N ASP A 329 -9.51 14.77 7.30
CA ASP A 329 -9.90 15.01 8.68
C ASP A 329 -11.23 15.77 8.73
N PHE A 330 -12.23 15.19 9.36
CA PHE A 330 -13.57 15.74 9.58
C PHE A 330 -13.78 16.18 11.03
N SER A 331 -12.75 16.16 11.88
CA SER A 331 -12.89 16.40 13.32
C SER A 331 -13.46 17.79 13.67
N ALA A 332 -13.19 18.80 12.84
CA ALA A 332 -13.72 20.14 13.04
C ALA A 332 -15.25 20.24 12.93
N LEU A 333 -15.90 19.23 12.34
CA LEU A 333 -17.37 19.18 12.29
C LEU A 333 -18.01 18.84 13.64
N GLY A 334 -17.23 18.37 14.62
CA GLY A 334 -17.74 17.96 15.93
C GLY A 334 -18.71 16.78 15.90
N MET A 335 -18.80 16.06 14.77
CA MET A 335 -19.69 14.92 14.61
C MET A 335 -19.10 13.67 15.24
N GLU A 336 -19.93 12.83 15.82
CA GLU A 336 -19.56 11.50 16.24
C GLU A 336 -19.25 10.65 15.00
N HIS A 337 -18.24 9.79 15.08
CA HIS A 337 -17.69 9.04 13.92
C HIS A 337 -18.76 8.26 13.14
N LYS A 338 -19.64 7.53 13.86
CA LYS A 338 -20.71 6.75 13.25
C LYS A 338 -21.77 7.62 12.58
N ALA A 339 -22.06 8.78 13.16
CA ALA A 339 -22.98 9.75 12.57
C ALA A 339 -22.42 10.33 11.26
N LEU A 340 -21.12 10.63 11.24
CA LEU A 340 -20.41 11.06 10.04
C LEU A 340 -20.48 10.00 8.93
N GLN A 341 -20.19 8.74 9.26
CA GLN A 341 -20.27 7.64 8.31
C GLN A 341 -21.68 7.48 7.74
N ASN A 342 -22.69 7.45 8.60
CA ASN A 342 -24.08 7.36 8.18
C ASN A 342 -24.48 8.51 7.25
N LYS A 343 -24.05 9.74 7.56
CA LYS A 343 -24.33 10.92 6.73
C LYS A 343 -23.71 10.79 5.34
N LEU A 344 -22.43 10.40 5.27
CA LEU A 344 -21.74 10.20 3.99
C LEU A 344 -22.39 9.12 3.14
N VAL A 345 -22.78 8.00 3.75
CA VAL A 345 -23.39 6.87 3.04
C VAL A 345 -24.83 7.17 2.65
N HIS A 346 -25.69 7.58 3.59
CA HIS A 346 -27.14 7.65 3.35
C HIS A 346 -27.60 8.96 2.73
N GLU A 347 -26.98 10.09 3.07
CA GLU A 347 -27.30 11.39 2.46
C GLU A 347 -26.44 11.66 1.23
N GLY A 348 -25.10 11.41 1.32
CA GLY A 348 -24.16 11.65 0.23
C GLY A 348 -24.12 10.56 -0.83
N GLY A 349 -24.52 9.33 -0.49
CA GLY A 349 -24.32 8.17 -1.38
C GLY A 349 -22.84 7.93 -1.67
N LEU A 350 -21.97 8.12 -0.66
CA LEU A 350 -20.50 8.04 -0.77
C LEU A 350 -19.95 6.88 0.05
N GLY A 351 -19.21 6.00 -0.59
CA GLY A 351 -18.51 4.88 0.05
C GLY A 351 -17.01 5.17 0.20
N PHE A 352 -16.62 5.79 1.32
CA PHE A 352 -15.21 6.02 1.70
C PHE A 352 -14.75 4.95 2.70
N SER A 353 -13.42 4.76 2.85
CA SER A 353 -12.94 3.96 3.98
C SER A 353 -13.00 4.80 5.25
N GLU A 354 -13.70 4.28 6.25
CA GLU A 354 -13.75 4.93 7.57
C GLU A 354 -12.39 4.88 8.27
N GLY A 355 -12.06 5.95 8.98
CA GLY A 355 -10.75 6.10 9.58
C GLY A 355 -10.48 5.20 10.77
N SER A 356 -11.52 4.80 11.52
CA SER A 356 -11.37 3.95 12.71
C SER A 356 -10.77 2.57 12.41
N ILE A 357 -10.94 2.04 11.19
CA ILE A 357 -10.34 0.76 10.79
C ILE A 357 -8.81 0.81 10.71
N PHE A 358 -8.24 2.01 10.58
CA PHE A 358 -6.78 2.22 10.56
C PHE A 358 -6.18 2.31 11.97
N GLY A 359 -6.98 2.08 12.99
CA GLY A 359 -6.56 2.04 14.39
C GLY A 359 -6.51 3.42 15.07
N PRO A 360 -5.84 3.50 16.23
CA PRO A 360 -5.82 4.70 17.04
C PRO A 360 -5.33 5.94 16.28
N GLY A 361 -6.09 7.05 16.36
CA GLY A 361 -5.83 8.30 15.63
C GLY A 361 -6.49 8.37 14.27
N GLY A 362 -7.27 7.34 13.89
CA GLY A 362 -8.06 7.33 12.66
C GLY A 362 -9.50 7.82 12.84
N GLU A 363 -9.96 8.00 14.06
CA GLU A 363 -11.32 8.45 14.37
C GLU A 363 -11.59 9.81 13.70
N GLN A 364 -12.82 10.01 13.21
CA GLN A 364 -13.24 11.23 12.50
C GLN A 364 -12.44 11.56 11.22
N HIS A 365 -11.73 10.58 10.69
CA HIS A 365 -11.09 10.68 9.38
C HIS A 365 -11.77 9.75 8.37
N MET A 366 -11.61 10.10 7.08
CA MET A 366 -12.00 9.24 5.95
C MET A 366 -10.85 9.15 4.97
N ARG A 367 -10.62 7.94 4.41
CA ARG A 367 -9.66 7.77 3.32
C ARG A 367 -10.40 7.69 1.99
N ILE A 368 -10.04 8.55 1.05
CA ILE A 368 -10.64 8.66 -0.27
C ILE A 368 -9.66 8.16 -1.32
N ASN A 369 -10.08 7.21 -2.14
CA ASN A 369 -9.34 6.76 -3.30
C ASN A 369 -9.60 7.69 -4.49
N ILE A 370 -8.56 8.31 -5.05
CA ILE A 370 -8.63 9.24 -6.19
C ILE A 370 -8.22 8.60 -7.52
N ALA A 371 -7.91 7.30 -7.55
CA ALA A 371 -7.58 6.57 -8.77
C ALA A 371 -8.84 6.13 -9.52
N CYS A 372 -9.60 7.11 -9.97
CA CYS A 372 -10.82 6.98 -10.76
C CYS A 372 -10.88 8.09 -11.83
N PRO A 373 -11.71 7.94 -12.88
CA PRO A 373 -11.95 8.99 -13.87
C PRO A 373 -12.32 10.32 -13.22
N ARG A 374 -11.89 11.43 -13.82
CA ARG A 374 -12.11 12.79 -13.30
C ARG A 374 -13.60 13.05 -13.01
N SER A 375 -14.49 12.66 -13.91
CA SER A 375 -15.94 12.84 -13.75
C SER A 375 -16.51 12.11 -12.53
N VAL A 376 -15.93 10.97 -12.15
CA VAL A 376 -16.30 10.21 -10.94
C VAL A 376 -15.87 10.98 -9.69
N LEU A 377 -14.65 11.52 -9.68
CA LEU A 377 -14.14 12.31 -8.57
C LEU A 377 -14.93 13.62 -8.40
N GLU A 378 -15.28 14.29 -9.51
CA GLU A 378 -16.13 15.48 -9.50
C GLU A 378 -17.50 15.20 -8.90
N THR A 379 -18.17 14.13 -9.35
CA THR A 379 -19.45 13.67 -8.78
C THR A 379 -19.32 13.39 -7.28
N ALA A 380 -18.21 12.76 -6.84
CA ALA A 380 -17.99 12.49 -5.42
C ALA A 380 -17.86 13.79 -4.60
N MET A 381 -17.15 14.78 -5.11
CA MET A 381 -16.96 16.06 -4.41
C MET A 381 -18.25 16.89 -4.37
N GLU A 382 -19.04 16.89 -5.44
CA GLU A 382 -20.37 17.52 -5.46
C GLU A 382 -21.31 16.89 -4.43
N ARG A 383 -21.34 15.54 -4.35
CA ARG A 383 -22.12 14.81 -3.34
C ARG A 383 -21.64 15.12 -1.92
N LEU A 384 -20.31 15.20 -1.71
CA LEU A 384 -19.74 15.56 -0.42
C LEU A 384 -20.18 16.97 0.02
N GLN A 385 -20.16 17.94 -0.90
CA GLN A 385 -20.64 19.30 -0.64
C GLN A 385 -22.14 19.33 -0.33
N ALA A 386 -22.93 18.49 -1.00
CA ALA A 386 -24.37 18.42 -0.80
C ALA A 386 -24.78 17.86 0.58
N CYS A 387 -23.87 17.15 1.29
CA CYS A 387 -24.13 16.63 2.63
C CYS A 387 -24.41 17.72 3.67
N ARG A 388 -24.04 18.98 3.44
CA ARG A 388 -24.28 20.14 4.34
C ARG A 388 -23.94 19.80 5.80
N PHE A 389 -22.63 19.73 6.07
CA PHE A 389 -22.13 19.49 7.42
C PHE A 389 -22.36 20.66 8.35
#